data_2c8ce6ac74ca55e12f9d84cb994fff7f
#
_entry.id   2c8ce6ac74ca55e12f9d84cb994fff7f
#
_cell.length_a   1.000
_cell.length_b   1.000
_cell.length_c   1.000
_cell.angle_alpha   90.00
_cell.angle_beta   90.00
_cell.angle_gamma   90.00
#
_symmetry.space_group_name_H-M   'P 1'
#
loop_
_entity.id
_entity.type
_entity.pdbx_description
1 polymer ?
#
loop_
_entity_poly.entity_id
_entity_poly.type
_entity_poly.pdbx_seq_one_letter_code
_entity_poly.pdbx_strand_id
1 'polypeptide(L)'
;MADKNAKLTMDNKEVELPIKTGTIGPDVVDIGALYKHTGAFTYDPGFTSTASCESKITFIDGDEGILLHRGYPIDQLAEHGDFLEVCYLLLYGELPTATQKADFDYRVTRHTMVHEQMSRFFTGFRRDAHPMAVMCGCVGALSAFYHDSTDITDPHQRMVASMRMIAKMPTLAAMAYKYHIGQPFVYPTNNLDYASNFLRMCFAVPCEDYEVNPVLARAMDRIFVLHADHEQNASTSTVRLAGSSGANPFACIAAGIACLWGPAHGGANEAALDMLSEIGSVDRIPEYVARAKDKNDPFRLMGFGHRVYKNYDPRAKIMQKTCHEVLDELGIKDDPLLEVAMELERIALTDPYFIEKKLYPNIDFYSGITLKALGFPTTMFTVLFALARTVGWIAQWSEMIEDPGQRIGRPRQLYIGEASRDYVPVSKR
;
A
#
# COMPACT_ATOMS: atom_id res chain seq x y z
N MET A 1 27.97 20.95 13.10
CA MET A 1 28.34 19.53 13.33
C MET A 1 29.51 19.25 12.42
N ALA A 2 30.53 18.48 12.84
CA ALA A 2 31.63 18.13 11.94
C ALA A 2 31.04 17.22 10.83
N ASP A 3 31.40 17.50 9.56
CA ASP A 3 31.00 16.70 8.43
C ASP A 3 31.56 15.28 8.62
N LYS A 4 30.65 14.30 8.81
CA LYS A 4 31.04 12.90 8.89
C LYS A 4 31.25 12.37 7.47
N ASN A 5 32.36 11.68 7.23
CA ASN A 5 32.65 11.04 5.96
C ASN A 5 32.93 9.55 6.14
N ALA A 6 32.44 8.74 5.23
CA ALA A 6 32.88 7.36 5.05
C ALA A 6 34.04 7.31 4.07
N LYS A 7 35.02 6.43 4.32
CA LYS A 7 36.14 6.19 3.43
C LYS A 7 35.95 4.89 2.69
N LEU A 8 36.04 4.96 1.35
CA LEU A 8 36.03 3.78 0.49
C LEU A 8 37.37 3.66 -0.22
N THR A 9 38.04 2.56 -0.03
CA THR A 9 39.30 2.24 -0.74
C THR A 9 39.02 1.19 -1.81
N MET A 10 39.34 1.53 -3.07
CA MET A 10 39.25 0.60 -4.19
C MET A 10 40.59 0.63 -4.95
N ASP A 11 41.23 -0.51 -5.06
CA ASP A 11 42.60 -0.62 -5.57
C ASP A 11 43.54 0.37 -4.82
N ASN A 12 44.10 1.34 -5.48
CA ASN A 12 44.98 2.36 -4.89
C ASN A 12 44.31 3.75 -4.75
N LYS A 13 42.97 3.80 -4.86
CA LYS A 13 42.21 5.04 -4.72
C LYS A 13 41.43 5.06 -3.42
N GLU A 14 41.56 6.12 -2.65
CA GLU A 14 40.71 6.42 -1.49
C GLU A 14 39.74 7.54 -1.86
N VAL A 15 38.47 7.34 -1.53
CA VAL A 15 37.38 8.31 -1.76
C VAL A 15 36.65 8.55 -0.46
N GLU A 16 36.49 9.83 -0.12
CA GLU A 16 35.61 10.23 0.98
C GLU A 16 34.20 10.49 0.45
N LEU A 17 33.21 9.87 1.10
CA LEU A 17 31.79 9.96 0.77
C LEU A 17 31.05 10.59 1.95
N PRO A 18 30.21 11.62 1.73
CA PRO A 18 29.46 12.25 2.80
C PRO A 18 28.53 11.27 3.52
N ILE A 19 28.42 11.41 4.83
CA ILE A 19 27.41 10.71 5.63
C ILE A 19 26.29 11.70 5.94
N LYS A 20 25.06 11.34 5.57
CA LYS A 20 23.85 12.06 5.95
C LYS A 20 23.21 11.40 7.15
N THR A 21 22.83 12.20 8.13
CA THR A 21 22.14 11.78 9.36
C THR A 21 20.71 12.27 9.32
N GLY A 22 19.74 11.38 9.45
CA GLY A 22 18.31 11.72 9.57
C GLY A 22 17.96 12.28 10.96
N THR A 23 16.70 12.64 11.14
CA THR A 23 16.17 13.04 12.46
C THR A 23 16.19 11.86 13.43
N ILE A 24 15.84 10.67 12.92
CA ILE A 24 15.89 9.37 13.59
C ILE A 24 16.27 8.30 12.59
N GLY A 25 16.68 7.13 13.06
CA GLY A 25 17.09 6.00 12.23
C GLY A 25 18.59 6.01 11.88
N PRO A 26 19.03 5.11 10.99
CA PRO A 26 20.43 4.94 10.64
C PRO A 26 20.99 6.09 9.77
N ASP A 27 22.27 6.33 9.90
CA ASP A 27 23.03 7.19 8.97
C ASP A 27 23.07 6.55 7.56
N VAL A 28 23.14 7.37 6.52
CA VAL A 28 23.29 6.91 5.13
C VAL A 28 24.55 7.51 4.49
N VAL A 29 25.21 6.73 3.63
CA VAL A 29 26.38 7.18 2.87
C VAL A 29 25.90 7.72 1.51
N ASP A 30 26.18 8.99 1.20
CA ASP A 30 25.87 9.57 -0.09
C ASP A 30 26.87 9.08 -1.15
N ILE A 31 26.43 8.19 -2.02
CA ILE A 31 27.23 7.58 -3.09
C ILE A 31 27.14 8.35 -4.42
N GLY A 32 26.47 9.50 -4.46
CA GLY A 32 26.24 10.26 -5.70
C GLY A 32 27.52 10.62 -6.48
N ALA A 33 28.64 10.82 -5.77
CA ALA A 33 29.93 11.12 -6.38
C ALA A 33 30.81 9.89 -6.68
N LEU A 34 30.41 8.69 -6.27
CA LEU A 34 31.23 7.46 -6.32
C LEU A 34 31.78 7.18 -7.73
N TYR A 35 30.91 7.16 -8.73
CA TYR A 35 31.32 6.85 -10.10
C TYR A 35 32.34 7.85 -10.66
N LYS A 36 32.16 9.14 -10.35
CA LYS A 36 33.09 10.19 -10.78
C LYS A 36 34.52 9.98 -10.28
N HIS A 37 34.65 9.45 -9.07
CA HIS A 37 35.96 9.27 -8.42
C HIS A 37 36.57 7.89 -8.70
N THR A 38 35.78 6.85 -8.80
CA THR A 38 36.28 5.47 -8.89
C THR A 38 36.07 4.81 -10.25
N GLY A 39 35.05 5.25 -11.02
CA GLY A 39 34.57 4.56 -12.22
C GLY A 39 33.69 3.34 -11.92
N ALA A 40 33.35 3.09 -10.66
CA ALA A 40 32.53 1.96 -10.22
C ALA A 40 31.13 2.38 -9.76
N PHE A 41 30.18 1.46 -9.85
CA PHE A 41 28.83 1.59 -9.29
C PHE A 41 28.64 0.62 -8.14
N THR A 42 27.67 0.92 -7.28
CA THR A 42 27.17 -0.02 -6.28
C THR A 42 26.25 -1.07 -6.91
N TYR A 43 26.13 -2.21 -6.26
CA TYR A 43 25.22 -3.29 -6.68
C TYR A 43 24.32 -3.68 -5.50
N ASP A 44 23.05 -3.30 -5.58
CA ASP A 44 22.01 -3.59 -4.59
C ASP A 44 20.64 -3.76 -5.30
N PRO A 45 20.37 -4.98 -5.86
CA PRO A 45 19.20 -5.20 -6.72
C PRO A 45 17.85 -4.99 -6.05
N GLY A 46 17.76 -5.05 -4.74
CA GLY A 46 16.52 -4.92 -3.98
C GLY A 46 16.44 -3.66 -3.14
N PHE A 47 17.40 -2.76 -3.27
CA PHE A 47 17.53 -1.56 -2.41
C PHE A 47 17.56 -1.89 -0.91
N THR A 48 18.11 -3.05 -0.55
CA THR A 48 18.13 -3.54 0.84
C THR A 48 19.02 -2.71 1.76
N SER A 49 19.97 -1.98 1.18
CA SER A 49 20.94 -1.13 1.87
C SER A 49 21.07 0.24 1.21
N THR A 50 20.06 0.67 0.45
CA THR A 50 20.12 1.91 -0.34
C THR A 50 18.91 2.79 -0.06
N ALA A 51 19.12 3.94 0.56
CA ALA A 51 18.11 4.99 0.64
C ALA A 51 17.96 5.67 -0.72
N SER A 52 16.76 5.70 -1.27
CA SER A 52 16.46 6.26 -2.59
C SER A 52 16.04 7.73 -2.54
N CYS A 53 15.70 8.26 -1.37
CA CYS A 53 15.24 9.63 -1.16
C CYS A 53 15.38 10.05 0.30
N GLU A 54 15.24 11.34 0.55
CA GLU A 54 14.91 11.89 1.86
C GLU A 54 13.39 12.06 1.95
N SER A 55 12.78 11.75 3.10
CA SER A 55 11.34 11.88 3.30
C SER A 55 11.02 12.29 4.74
N LYS A 56 9.94 13.06 4.90
CA LYS A 56 9.38 13.48 6.19
C LYS A 56 8.02 12.80 6.49
N ILE A 57 7.60 11.83 5.65
CA ILE A 57 6.23 11.31 5.67
C ILE A 57 6.11 10.16 6.66
N THR A 58 6.88 9.10 6.45
CA THR A 58 6.78 7.88 7.26
C THR A 58 8.15 7.41 7.70
N PHE A 59 8.24 7.02 8.97
CA PHE A 59 9.40 6.36 9.55
C PHE A 59 9.03 4.97 10.05
N ILE A 60 9.87 4.00 9.76
CA ILE A 60 9.73 2.61 10.22
C ILE A 60 11.03 2.17 10.90
N ASP A 61 10.89 1.65 12.12
CA ASP A 61 11.90 0.83 12.77
C ASP A 61 11.39 -0.60 12.88
N GLY A 62 11.89 -1.47 12.01
CA GLY A 62 11.44 -2.87 11.97
C GLY A 62 11.94 -3.70 13.14
N ASP A 63 13.05 -3.33 13.76
CA ASP A 63 13.62 -4.05 14.90
C ASP A 63 12.84 -3.73 16.20
N GLU A 64 12.44 -2.47 16.37
CA GLU A 64 11.64 -2.00 17.52
C GLU A 64 10.12 -2.13 17.28
N GLY A 65 9.67 -2.38 16.05
CA GLY A 65 8.25 -2.45 15.73
C GLY A 65 7.56 -1.08 15.76
N ILE A 66 8.23 -0.04 15.29
CA ILE A 66 7.74 1.34 15.27
C ILE A 66 7.30 1.71 13.85
N LEU A 67 6.14 2.34 13.73
CA LEU A 67 5.63 2.98 12.51
C LEU A 67 5.07 4.35 12.87
N LEU A 68 5.65 5.40 12.30
CA LEU A 68 5.23 6.78 12.52
C LEU A 68 4.79 7.43 11.21
N HIS A 69 3.66 8.13 11.21
CA HIS A 69 3.26 9.04 10.14
C HIS A 69 3.47 10.47 10.60
N ARG A 70 4.37 11.20 9.95
CA ARG A 70 4.75 12.57 10.34
C ARG A 70 5.12 12.69 11.84
N GLY A 71 5.67 11.60 12.42
CA GLY A 71 6.03 11.54 13.84
C GLY A 71 4.94 11.00 14.78
N TYR A 72 3.70 10.82 14.31
CA TYR A 72 2.60 10.26 15.10
C TYR A 72 2.57 8.74 15.01
N PRO A 73 2.49 8.01 16.13
CA PRO A 73 2.39 6.55 16.14
C PRO A 73 1.11 6.05 15.46
N ILE A 74 1.26 5.01 14.63
CA ILE A 74 0.14 4.48 13.82
C ILE A 74 -1.01 3.93 14.67
N ASP A 75 -0.72 3.34 15.81
CA ASP A 75 -1.71 2.83 16.74
C ASP A 75 -2.59 3.96 17.29
N GLN A 76 -1.99 5.10 17.69
CA GLN A 76 -2.75 6.27 18.15
C GLN A 76 -3.62 6.87 17.05
N LEU A 77 -3.08 6.97 15.83
CA LEU A 77 -3.84 7.47 14.69
C LEU A 77 -5.06 6.57 14.39
N ALA A 78 -4.87 5.24 14.42
CA ALA A 78 -5.95 4.28 14.16
C ALA A 78 -6.97 4.19 15.31
N GLU A 79 -6.56 4.47 16.56
CA GLU A 79 -7.47 4.41 17.71
C GLU A 79 -8.30 5.69 17.85
N HIS A 80 -7.71 6.85 17.62
CA HIS A 80 -8.30 8.14 17.94
C HIS A 80 -8.70 8.98 16.73
N GLY A 81 -8.01 8.82 15.59
CA GLY A 81 -8.28 9.56 14.35
C GLY A 81 -9.28 8.86 13.43
N ASP A 82 -9.57 9.51 12.30
CA ASP A 82 -10.23 8.93 11.14
C ASP A 82 -9.33 9.00 9.90
N PHE A 83 -9.72 8.31 8.83
CA PHE A 83 -8.90 8.22 7.63
C PHE A 83 -8.65 9.58 6.95
N LEU A 84 -9.64 10.47 6.90
CA LEU A 84 -9.45 11.80 6.29
C LEU A 84 -8.54 12.70 7.13
N GLU A 85 -8.52 12.53 8.44
CA GLU A 85 -7.56 13.19 9.34
C GLU A 85 -6.12 12.73 9.05
N VAL A 86 -5.93 11.42 8.84
CA VAL A 86 -4.64 10.86 8.43
C VAL A 86 -4.27 11.29 7.01
N CYS A 87 -5.23 11.39 6.09
CA CYS A 87 -4.97 11.95 4.76
C CYS A 87 -4.46 13.40 4.85
N TYR A 88 -5.08 14.21 5.67
CA TYR A 88 -4.64 15.58 5.91
C TYR A 88 -3.21 15.61 6.49
N LEU A 89 -2.96 14.82 7.51
CA LEU A 89 -1.64 14.71 8.15
C LEU A 89 -0.54 14.34 7.15
N LEU A 90 -0.74 13.32 6.33
CA LEU A 90 0.25 12.87 5.35
C LEU A 90 0.54 13.93 4.29
N LEU A 91 -0.49 14.66 3.84
CA LEU A 91 -0.35 15.69 2.81
C LEU A 91 0.29 16.98 3.33
N TYR A 92 -0.13 17.44 4.52
CA TYR A 92 0.23 18.77 5.02
C TYR A 92 1.22 18.76 6.18
N GLY A 93 1.52 17.61 6.75
CA GLY A 93 2.59 17.44 7.75
C GLY A 93 2.19 17.57 9.21
N GLU A 94 0.98 18.07 9.50
CA GLU A 94 0.43 18.26 10.84
C GLU A 94 -1.03 17.79 10.91
N LEU A 95 -1.49 17.40 12.09
CA LEU A 95 -2.91 17.09 12.31
C LEU A 95 -3.77 18.34 12.08
N PRO A 96 -4.94 18.20 11.46
CA PRO A 96 -5.80 19.33 11.20
C PRO A 96 -6.43 19.91 12.47
N THR A 97 -6.55 21.22 12.53
CA THR A 97 -7.49 21.85 13.46
C THR A 97 -8.94 21.49 13.08
N ALA A 98 -9.89 21.67 13.99
CA ALA A 98 -11.31 21.39 13.72
C ALA A 98 -11.82 22.09 12.45
N THR A 99 -11.41 23.34 12.21
CA THR A 99 -11.79 24.09 11.01
C THR A 99 -11.15 23.52 9.74
N GLN A 100 -9.87 23.15 9.80
CA GLN A 100 -9.16 22.54 8.67
C GLN A 100 -9.75 21.16 8.33
N LYS A 101 -10.08 20.36 9.37
CA LYS A 101 -10.73 19.07 9.19
C LYS A 101 -12.08 19.22 8.49
N ALA A 102 -12.91 20.13 8.96
CA ALA A 102 -14.22 20.38 8.37
C ALA A 102 -14.13 20.84 6.90
N ASP A 103 -13.17 21.71 6.56
CA ASP A 103 -12.94 22.17 5.18
C ASP A 103 -12.43 21.02 4.30
N PHE A 104 -11.49 20.21 4.82
CA PHE A 104 -10.95 19.06 4.09
C PHE A 104 -12.03 18.01 3.80
N ASP A 105 -12.80 17.63 4.81
CA ASP A 105 -13.92 16.71 4.67
C ASP A 105 -14.94 17.20 3.66
N TYR A 106 -15.28 18.48 3.74
CA TYR A 106 -16.21 19.13 2.79
C TYR A 106 -15.69 19.01 1.36
N ARG A 107 -14.42 19.32 1.13
CA ARG A 107 -13.80 19.24 -0.20
C ARG A 107 -13.75 17.81 -0.72
N VAL A 108 -13.28 16.84 0.08
CA VAL A 108 -13.23 15.43 -0.32
C VAL A 108 -14.62 14.93 -0.68
N THR A 109 -15.62 15.17 0.18
CA THR A 109 -16.99 14.73 -0.02
C THR A 109 -17.59 15.27 -1.32
N ARG A 110 -17.24 16.49 -1.73
CA ARG A 110 -17.73 17.13 -2.97
C ARG A 110 -17.00 16.73 -4.25
N HIS A 111 -15.93 15.93 -4.14
CA HIS A 111 -15.16 15.44 -5.29
C HIS A 111 -15.31 13.93 -5.53
N THR A 112 -16.20 13.24 -4.80
CA THR A 112 -16.38 11.78 -4.86
C THR A 112 -16.96 11.27 -6.18
N MET A 113 -17.81 12.07 -6.86
CA MET A 113 -18.35 11.72 -8.17
C MET A 113 -17.25 11.60 -9.21
N VAL A 114 -17.27 10.53 -10.00
CA VAL A 114 -16.47 10.38 -11.21
C VAL A 114 -17.25 10.90 -12.43
N HIS A 115 -16.54 11.23 -13.51
CA HIS A 115 -17.17 11.63 -14.76
C HIS A 115 -18.09 10.50 -15.26
N GLU A 116 -19.32 10.83 -15.69
CA GLU A 116 -20.34 9.83 -16.05
C GLU A 116 -19.88 8.86 -17.15
N GLN A 117 -19.03 9.32 -18.07
CA GLN A 117 -18.47 8.43 -19.10
C GLN A 117 -17.54 7.33 -18.56
N MET A 118 -17.10 7.44 -17.30
CA MET A 118 -16.37 6.32 -16.64
C MET A 118 -17.22 5.06 -16.59
N SER A 119 -18.55 5.17 -16.44
CA SER A 119 -19.46 4.02 -16.48
C SER A 119 -19.33 3.25 -17.82
N ARG A 120 -19.17 3.96 -18.93
CA ARG A 120 -18.93 3.35 -20.25
C ARG A 120 -17.53 2.75 -20.38
N PHE A 121 -16.53 3.34 -19.73
CA PHE A 121 -15.18 2.79 -19.72
C PHE A 121 -15.14 1.42 -19.04
N PHE A 122 -15.90 1.24 -17.95
CA PHE A 122 -16.06 -0.05 -17.29
C PHE A 122 -16.61 -1.13 -18.24
N THR A 123 -17.55 -0.79 -19.14
CA THR A 123 -18.12 -1.77 -20.08
C THR A 123 -17.12 -2.30 -21.12
N GLY A 124 -15.95 -1.69 -21.24
CA GLY A 124 -14.85 -2.18 -22.07
C GLY A 124 -14.06 -3.34 -21.44
N PHE A 125 -14.21 -3.58 -20.14
CA PHE A 125 -13.58 -4.71 -19.47
C PHE A 125 -14.49 -5.95 -19.55
N ARG A 126 -13.88 -7.13 -19.46
CA ARG A 126 -14.65 -8.36 -19.21
C ARG A 126 -15.17 -8.33 -17.78
N ARG A 127 -16.36 -8.90 -17.54
CA ARG A 127 -16.96 -8.97 -16.20
C ARG A 127 -16.15 -9.81 -15.21
N ASP A 128 -15.44 -10.82 -15.72
CA ASP A 128 -14.54 -11.69 -14.96
C ASP A 128 -13.12 -11.13 -14.84
N ALA A 129 -12.87 -9.89 -15.29
CA ALA A 129 -11.59 -9.23 -15.11
C ALA A 129 -11.28 -9.03 -13.62
N HIS A 130 -10.03 -9.26 -13.24
CA HIS A 130 -9.60 -9.00 -11.87
C HIS A 130 -9.79 -7.52 -11.51
N PRO A 131 -10.42 -7.18 -10.36
CA PRO A 131 -10.70 -5.79 -9.99
C PRO A 131 -9.47 -4.88 -9.96
N MET A 132 -8.29 -5.40 -9.66
CA MET A 132 -7.03 -4.63 -9.71
C MET A 132 -6.66 -4.20 -11.14
N ALA A 133 -6.91 -5.04 -12.15
CA ALA A 133 -6.70 -4.66 -13.55
C ALA A 133 -7.65 -3.52 -13.95
N VAL A 134 -8.91 -3.61 -13.51
CA VAL A 134 -9.92 -2.57 -13.72
C VAL A 134 -9.48 -1.27 -13.05
N MET A 135 -9.05 -1.32 -11.79
CA MET A 135 -8.58 -0.14 -11.05
C MET A 135 -7.37 0.51 -11.71
N CYS A 136 -6.39 -0.27 -12.14
CA CYS A 136 -5.21 0.25 -12.84
C CYS A 136 -5.61 1.03 -14.10
N GLY A 137 -6.51 0.46 -14.91
CA GLY A 137 -7.02 1.10 -16.12
C GLY A 137 -7.84 2.37 -15.82
N CYS A 138 -8.77 2.29 -14.87
CA CYS A 138 -9.64 3.40 -14.51
C CYS A 138 -8.89 4.59 -13.91
N VAL A 139 -7.93 4.34 -13.03
CA VAL A 139 -7.14 5.42 -12.41
C VAL A 139 -6.25 6.10 -13.45
N GLY A 140 -5.60 5.35 -14.33
CA GLY A 140 -4.84 5.92 -15.44
C GLY A 140 -5.71 6.77 -16.37
N ALA A 141 -6.94 6.30 -16.65
CA ALA A 141 -7.90 7.01 -17.49
C ALA A 141 -8.39 8.34 -16.89
N LEU A 142 -8.29 8.56 -15.57
CA LEU A 142 -8.66 9.84 -14.95
C LEU A 142 -7.91 11.03 -15.57
N SER A 143 -6.67 10.83 -16.04
CA SER A 143 -5.91 11.86 -16.75
C SER A 143 -6.59 12.35 -18.04
N ALA A 144 -7.41 11.50 -18.66
CA ALA A 144 -8.18 11.83 -19.85
C ALA A 144 -9.51 12.53 -19.55
N PHE A 145 -9.96 12.56 -18.28
CA PHE A 145 -11.20 13.20 -17.85
C PHE A 145 -10.97 14.50 -17.08
N TYR A 146 -9.78 14.67 -16.47
CA TYR A 146 -9.49 15.78 -15.57
C TYR A 146 -8.22 16.55 -16.00
N HIS A 147 -8.27 17.13 -17.20
CA HIS A 147 -7.15 17.84 -17.83
C HIS A 147 -6.71 19.09 -17.06
N ASP A 148 -7.58 19.66 -16.25
CA ASP A 148 -7.36 20.84 -15.41
C ASP A 148 -6.56 20.54 -14.13
N SER A 149 -6.04 19.34 -13.98
CA SER A 149 -5.23 18.92 -12.83
C SER A 149 -4.08 17.98 -13.22
N THR A 150 -3.52 18.14 -14.41
CA THR A 150 -2.40 17.33 -14.92
C THR A 150 -1.08 18.08 -15.01
N ASP A 151 -1.08 19.40 -14.90
CA ASP A 151 0.14 20.20 -14.85
C ASP A 151 0.79 20.10 -13.46
N ILE A 152 1.89 19.37 -13.39
CA ILE A 152 2.64 19.15 -12.15
C ILE A 152 3.47 20.35 -11.72
N THR A 153 3.66 21.36 -12.59
CA THR A 153 4.40 22.58 -12.26
C THR A 153 3.53 23.58 -11.50
N ASP A 154 2.21 23.49 -11.65
CA ASP A 154 1.23 24.31 -10.95
C ASP A 154 0.85 23.69 -9.58
N PRO A 155 1.20 24.33 -8.45
CA PRO A 155 0.84 23.83 -7.12
C PRO A 155 -0.66 23.66 -6.91
N HIS A 156 -1.48 24.52 -7.53
CA HIS A 156 -2.94 24.41 -7.43
C HIS A 156 -3.44 23.16 -8.12
N GLN A 157 -2.98 22.86 -9.33
CA GLN A 157 -3.36 21.64 -10.04
C GLN A 157 -2.88 20.38 -9.32
N ARG A 158 -1.68 20.39 -8.72
CA ARG A 158 -1.21 19.28 -7.86
C ARG A 158 -2.15 19.04 -6.67
N MET A 159 -2.56 20.11 -5.99
CA MET A 159 -3.52 20.03 -4.87
C MET A 159 -4.88 19.49 -5.33
N VAL A 160 -5.41 19.97 -6.45
CA VAL A 160 -6.69 19.50 -7.01
C VAL A 160 -6.61 18.04 -7.43
N ALA A 161 -5.51 17.61 -8.08
CA ALA A 161 -5.29 16.21 -8.43
C ALA A 161 -5.24 15.30 -7.19
N SER A 162 -4.52 15.72 -6.15
CA SER A 162 -4.43 14.99 -4.88
C SER A 162 -5.80 14.80 -4.24
N MET A 163 -6.59 15.86 -4.18
CA MET A 163 -7.95 15.84 -3.64
C MET A 163 -8.88 14.92 -4.45
N ARG A 164 -8.81 15.00 -5.79
CA ARG A 164 -9.59 14.14 -6.68
C ARG A 164 -9.23 12.67 -6.54
N MET A 165 -7.96 12.35 -6.39
CA MET A 165 -7.52 10.97 -6.19
C MET A 165 -8.10 10.38 -4.90
N ILE A 166 -7.92 11.06 -3.76
CA ILE A 166 -8.47 10.60 -2.48
C ILE A 166 -9.99 10.44 -2.56
N ALA A 167 -10.69 11.43 -3.11
CA ALA A 167 -12.15 11.44 -3.15
C ALA A 167 -12.76 10.39 -4.09
N LYS A 168 -12.10 10.10 -5.23
CA LYS A 168 -12.67 9.23 -6.28
C LYS A 168 -12.30 7.77 -6.15
N MET A 169 -11.23 7.45 -5.41
CA MET A 169 -10.80 6.05 -5.23
C MET A 169 -11.90 5.15 -4.64
N PRO A 170 -12.65 5.55 -3.60
CA PRO A 170 -13.75 4.72 -3.10
C PRO A 170 -14.83 4.47 -4.14
N THR A 171 -15.16 5.49 -4.94
CA THR A 171 -16.17 5.37 -6.00
C THR A 171 -15.72 4.41 -7.09
N LEU A 172 -14.47 4.52 -7.56
CA LEU A 172 -13.91 3.60 -8.55
C LEU A 172 -13.82 2.16 -8.03
N ALA A 173 -13.39 1.99 -6.77
CA ALA A 173 -13.30 0.67 -6.14
C ALA A 173 -14.69 0.02 -5.99
N ALA A 174 -15.70 0.77 -5.55
CA ALA A 174 -17.07 0.31 -5.46
C ALA A 174 -17.68 -0.01 -6.85
N MET A 175 -17.38 0.81 -7.87
CA MET A 175 -17.78 0.52 -9.26
C MET A 175 -17.11 -0.76 -9.77
N ALA A 176 -15.84 -0.99 -9.49
CA ALA A 176 -15.15 -2.22 -9.87
C ALA A 176 -15.81 -3.44 -9.22
N TYR A 177 -16.14 -3.36 -7.93
CA TYR A 177 -16.88 -4.40 -7.22
C TYR A 177 -18.27 -4.65 -7.82
N LYS A 178 -19.08 -3.61 -8.00
CA LYS A 178 -20.45 -3.71 -8.56
C LYS A 178 -20.42 -4.27 -9.99
N TYR A 179 -19.46 -3.87 -10.79
CA TYR A 179 -19.27 -4.39 -12.14
C TYR A 179 -18.94 -5.89 -12.13
N HIS A 180 -18.02 -6.30 -11.25
CA HIS A 180 -17.62 -7.70 -11.11
C HIS A 180 -18.79 -8.62 -10.74
N ILE A 181 -19.63 -8.20 -9.77
CA ILE A 181 -20.80 -9.00 -9.34
C ILE A 181 -22.04 -8.79 -10.22
N GLY A 182 -21.99 -7.87 -11.20
CA GLY A 182 -23.09 -7.61 -12.14
C GLY A 182 -24.26 -6.86 -11.56
N GLN A 183 -24.02 -6.03 -10.56
CA GLN A 183 -25.01 -5.13 -9.97
C GLN A 183 -24.89 -3.70 -10.51
N PRO A 184 -25.97 -2.89 -10.46
CA PRO A 184 -25.91 -1.49 -10.86
C PRO A 184 -24.97 -0.69 -9.96
N PHE A 185 -24.30 0.32 -10.53
CA PHE A 185 -23.49 1.26 -9.76
C PHE A 185 -24.33 2.03 -8.77
N VAL A 186 -23.79 2.22 -7.58
CA VAL A 186 -24.35 3.09 -6.54
C VAL A 186 -23.49 4.34 -6.45
N TYR A 187 -24.12 5.49 -6.67
CA TYR A 187 -23.42 6.78 -6.62
C TYR A 187 -23.14 7.21 -5.17
N PRO A 188 -22.03 7.96 -4.94
CA PRO A 188 -21.73 8.48 -3.62
C PRO A 188 -22.81 9.47 -3.13
N THR A 189 -22.94 9.59 -1.82
CA THR A 189 -23.78 10.61 -1.18
C THR A 189 -22.92 11.55 -0.32
N ASN A 190 -23.38 12.80 -0.15
CA ASN A 190 -22.67 13.78 0.66
C ASN A 190 -23.04 13.71 2.15
N ASN A 191 -23.93 12.81 2.56
CA ASN A 191 -24.48 12.73 3.92
C ASN A 191 -23.75 11.72 4.81
N LEU A 192 -22.82 10.95 4.25
CA LEU A 192 -22.06 9.92 4.94
C LEU A 192 -20.58 10.28 4.98
N ASP A 193 -19.89 9.81 6.03
CA ASP A 193 -18.45 9.83 6.09
C ASP A 193 -17.80 8.94 5.02
N TYR A 194 -16.49 8.99 4.91
CA TYR A 194 -15.73 8.34 3.85
C TYR A 194 -15.92 6.81 3.84
N ALA A 195 -15.77 6.15 4.99
CA ALA A 195 -15.89 4.70 5.11
C ALA A 195 -17.34 4.24 4.96
N SER A 196 -18.29 4.93 5.58
CA SER A 196 -19.72 4.67 5.47
C SER A 196 -20.22 4.78 4.04
N ASN A 197 -19.77 5.82 3.32
CA ASN A 197 -20.13 6.05 1.92
C ASN A 197 -19.56 4.94 1.02
N PHE A 198 -18.34 4.50 1.28
CA PHE A 198 -17.72 3.38 0.57
C PHE A 198 -18.52 2.09 0.76
N LEU A 199 -18.87 1.71 2.01
CA LEU A 199 -19.67 0.52 2.29
C LEU A 199 -21.04 0.60 1.61
N ARG A 200 -21.69 1.76 1.68
CA ARG A 200 -22.97 1.97 0.99
C ARG A 200 -22.82 1.76 -0.53
N MET A 201 -21.80 2.33 -1.16
CA MET A 201 -21.59 2.17 -2.60
C MET A 201 -21.32 0.71 -2.99
N CYS A 202 -20.70 -0.08 -2.11
CA CYS A 202 -20.46 -1.50 -2.34
C CYS A 202 -21.70 -2.36 -2.14
N PHE A 203 -22.48 -2.13 -1.08
CA PHE A 203 -23.48 -3.09 -0.62
C PHE A 203 -24.93 -2.67 -0.83
N ALA A 204 -25.20 -1.37 -1.01
CA ALA A 204 -26.57 -0.93 -1.31
C ALA A 204 -27.05 -1.48 -2.65
N VAL A 205 -28.34 -1.77 -2.72
CA VAL A 205 -29.07 -2.20 -3.92
C VAL A 205 -30.31 -1.30 -4.14
N PRO A 206 -30.79 -1.13 -5.37
CA PRO A 206 -31.88 -0.18 -5.65
C PRO A 206 -33.23 -0.56 -5.05
N CYS A 207 -33.41 -1.80 -4.62
CA CYS A 207 -34.69 -2.34 -4.18
C CYS A 207 -34.96 -2.23 -2.67
N GLU A 208 -33.97 -1.76 -1.89
CA GLU A 208 -34.07 -1.60 -0.44
C GLU A 208 -33.17 -0.48 0.08
N ASP A 209 -33.51 0.05 1.23
CA ASP A 209 -32.69 1.03 1.93
C ASP A 209 -31.45 0.34 2.56
N TYR A 210 -30.30 0.99 2.46
CA TYR A 210 -29.07 0.54 3.09
C TYR A 210 -28.80 1.35 4.36
N GLU A 211 -28.80 0.67 5.49
CA GLU A 211 -28.41 1.25 6.77
C GLU A 211 -26.94 0.94 7.06
N VAL A 212 -26.16 1.98 7.35
CA VAL A 212 -24.75 1.82 7.69
C VAL A 212 -24.62 1.26 9.10
N ASN A 213 -23.94 0.13 9.24
CA ASN A 213 -23.55 -0.35 10.56
C ASN A 213 -22.31 0.40 11.04
N PRO A 214 -22.35 1.11 12.18
CA PRO A 214 -21.26 1.96 12.64
C PRO A 214 -19.99 1.16 13.03
N VAL A 215 -20.15 -0.09 13.50
CA VAL A 215 -19.00 -0.96 13.83
C VAL A 215 -18.25 -1.33 12.56
N LEU A 216 -18.97 -1.72 11.50
CA LEU A 216 -18.38 -2.08 10.21
C LEU A 216 -17.75 -0.85 9.53
N ALA A 217 -18.39 0.32 9.62
CA ALA A 217 -17.84 1.56 9.10
C ALA A 217 -16.53 1.95 9.81
N ARG A 218 -16.51 1.84 11.14
CA ARG A 218 -15.29 2.10 11.93
C ARG A 218 -14.17 1.09 11.61
N ALA A 219 -14.53 -0.17 11.38
CA ALA A 219 -13.55 -1.19 10.98
C ALA A 219 -12.91 -0.85 9.62
N MET A 220 -13.73 -0.44 8.64
CA MET A 220 -13.21 0.00 7.33
C MET A 220 -12.32 1.23 7.44
N ASP A 221 -12.70 2.21 8.25
CA ASP A 221 -11.92 3.40 8.48
C ASP A 221 -10.54 3.07 9.09
N ARG A 222 -10.51 2.20 10.11
CA ARG A 222 -9.25 1.70 10.68
C ARG A 222 -8.39 0.94 9.67
N ILE A 223 -8.99 0.11 8.83
CA ILE A 223 -8.27 -0.57 7.74
C ILE A 223 -7.62 0.47 6.82
N PHE A 224 -8.33 1.52 6.45
CA PHE A 224 -7.78 2.58 5.62
C PHE A 224 -6.62 3.31 6.30
N VAL A 225 -6.76 3.68 7.58
CA VAL A 225 -5.69 4.31 8.36
C VAL A 225 -4.43 3.45 8.41
N LEU A 226 -4.59 2.16 8.75
CA LEU A 226 -3.47 1.23 8.92
C LEU A 226 -2.73 0.90 7.61
N HIS A 227 -3.34 1.17 6.45
CA HIS A 227 -2.76 0.94 5.13
C HIS A 227 -2.36 2.23 4.41
N ALA A 228 -2.56 3.42 5.00
CA ALA A 228 -2.42 4.71 4.34
C ALA A 228 -1.03 4.97 3.74
N ASP A 229 0.05 4.65 4.45
CA ASP A 229 1.42 4.70 3.94
C ASP A 229 2.32 3.67 4.64
N HIS A 230 3.44 3.31 4.01
CA HIS A 230 4.43 2.39 4.57
C HIS A 230 5.81 2.62 3.95
N GLU A 231 6.30 3.85 4.03
CA GLU A 231 7.64 4.26 3.56
C GLU A 231 7.90 3.90 2.08
N GLN A 232 9.14 3.58 1.73
CA GLN A 232 9.60 3.23 0.38
C GLN A 232 9.38 1.74 0.06
N ASN A 233 8.13 1.26 0.18
CA ASN A 233 7.76 -0.05 -0.35
C ASN A 233 7.80 -0.05 -1.90
N ALA A 234 7.67 -1.23 -2.51
CA ALA A 234 7.81 -1.38 -3.96
C ALA A 234 6.86 -0.48 -4.76
N SER A 235 5.59 -0.34 -4.37
CA SER A 235 4.62 0.49 -5.08
C SER A 235 4.87 1.99 -4.87
N THR A 236 5.27 2.42 -3.68
CA THR A 236 5.65 3.81 -3.41
C THR A 236 6.90 4.20 -4.21
N SER A 237 7.93 3.35 -4.24
CA SER A 237 9.12 3.56 -5.06
C SER A 237 8.79 3.59 -6.55
N THR A 238 7.82 2.78 -7.01
CA THR A 238 7.33 2.80 -8.40
C THR A 238 6.63 4.12 -8.72
N VAL A 239 5.79 4.64 -7.83
CA VAL A 239 5.13 5.96 -7.99
C VAL A 239 6.16 7.07 -8.08
N ARG A 240 7.16 7.10 -7.20
CA ARG A 240 8.25 8.08 -7.23
C ARG A 240 9.08 7.93 -8.51
N LEU A 241 9.41 6.71 -8.93
CA LEU A 241 10.17 6.45 -10.16
C LEU A 241 9.39 6.95 -11.40
N ALA A 242 8.11 6.61 -11.51
CA ALA A 242 7.26 7.10 -12.59
C ALA A 242 7.15 8.64 -12.59
N GLY A 243 6.89 9.23 -11.42
CA GLY A 243 6.78 10.67 -11.24
C GLY A 243 8.08 11.42 -11.50
N SER A 244 9.24 10.77 -11.33
CA SER A 244 10.55 11.35 -11.60
C SER A 244 10.76 11.79 -13.05
N SER A 245 9.97 11.23 -13.97
CA SER A 245 9.94 11.62 -15.39
C SER A 245 9.10 12.86 -15.68
N GLY A 246 8.40 13.42 -14.69
CA GLY A 246 7.42 14.49 -14.87
C GLY A 246 6.04 14.00 -15.28
N ALA A 247 5.76 12.70 -15.14
CA ALA A 247 4.42 12.14 -15.43
C ALA A 247 3.36 12.69 -14.46
N ASN A 248 2.12 12.85 -14.98
CA ASN A 248 1.01 13.34 -14.17
C ASN A 248 0.65 12.36 -13.04
N PRO A 249 0.03 12.83 -11.95
CA PRO A 249 -0.18 12.01 -10.75
C PRO A 249 -1.10 10.81 -11.01
N PHE A 250 -2.10 10.90 -11.88
CA PHE A 250 -3.00 9.77 -12.17
C PHE A 250 -2.23 8.59 -12.80
N ALA A 251 -1.33 8.89 -13.75
CA ALA A 251 -0.47 7.87 -14.36
C ALA A 251 0.51 7.26 -13.36
N CYS A 252 1.08 8.07 -12.47
CA CYS A 252 1.98 7.60 -11.41
C CYS A 252 1.28 6.67 -10.44
N ILE A 253 0.06 7.02 -10.01
CA ILE A 253 -0.74 6.19 -9.10
C ILE A 253 -1.19 4.88 -9.78
N ALA A 254 -1.55 4.93 -11.07
CA ALA A 254 -1.83 3.70 -11.84
C ALA A 254 -0.62 2.76 -11.89
N ALA A 255 0.60 3.28 -12.02
CA ALA A 255 1.84 2.48 -11.93
C ALA A 255 2.03 1.88 -10.53
N GLY A 256 1.71 2.64 -9.47
CA GLY A 256 1.69 2.14 -8.09
C GLY A 256 0.70 0.99 -7.88
N ILE A 257 -0.52 1.12 -8.42
CA ILE A 257 -1.55 0.08 -8.40
C ILE A 257 -1.07 -1.18 -9.12
N ALA A 258 -0.46 -1.03 -10.30
CA ALA A 258 0.11 -2.16 -11.05
C ALA A 258 1.20 -2.89 -10.26
N CYS A 259 2.08 -2.17 -9.59
CA CYS A 259 3.10 -2.75 -8.72
C CYS A 259 2.50 -3.43 -7.48
N LEU A 260 1.50 -2.80 -6.86
CA LEU A 260 0.84 -3.34 -5.67
C LEU A 260 0.14 -4.67 -5.96
N TRP A 261 -0.37 -4.87 -7.16
CA TRP A 261 -1.06 -6.10 -7.56
C TRP A 261 -0.15 -7.34 -7.62
N GLY A 262 1.17 -7.16 -7.61
CA GLY A 262 2.11 -8.27 -7.61
C GLY A 262 1.99 -9.16 -6.36
N PRO A 263 2.07 -10.50 -6.50
CA PRO A 263 1.92 -11.45 -5.38
C PRO A 263 3.01 -11.30 -4.30
N ALA A 264 4.14 -10.70 -4.64
CA ALA A 264 5.22 -10.42 -3.68
C ALA A 264 5.02 -9.11 -2.90
N HIS A 265 3.91 -8.38 -3.13
CA HIS A 265 3.62 -7.10 -2.50
C HIS A 265 2.19 -7.08 -1.92
N GLY A 266 1.19 -6.53 -2.59
CA GLY A 266 -0.16 -6.37 -2.05
C GLY A 266 -1.03 -7.63 -2.05
N GLY A 267 -0.63 -8.69 -2.74
CA GLY A 267 -1.38 -9.96 -2.76
C GLY A 267 -1.23 -10.85 -1.50
N ALA A 268 -0.52 -10.38 -0.46
CA ALA A 268 -0.26 -11.20 0.73
C ALA A 268 -1.53 -11.49 1.56
N ASN A 269 -2.48 -10.56 1.62
CA ASN A 269 -3.75 -10.77 2.33
C ASN A 269 -4.68 -11.75 1.59
N GLU A 270 -4.71 -11.73 0.26
CA GLU A 270 -5.42 -12.73 -0.54
C GLU A 270 -4.80 -14.11 -0.31
N ALA A 271 -3.48 -14.21 -0.39
CA ALA A 271 -2.76 -15.45 -0.15
C ALA A 271 -2.94 -16.00 1.28
N ALA A 272 -3.12 -15.15 2.28
CA ALA A 272 -3.41 -15.58 3.65
C ALA A 272 -4.77 -16.29 3.73
N LEU A 273 -5.81 -15.75 3.10
CA LEU A 273 -7.12 -16.40 3.08
C LEU A 273 -7.17 -17.65 2.21
N ASP A 274 -6.47 -17.67 1.09
CA ASP A 274 -6.34 -18.87 0.26
C ASP A 274 -5.70 -20.00 1.06
N MET A 275 -4.65 -19.71 1.81
CA MET A 275 -3.99 -20.64 2.72
C MET A 275 -4.96 -21.15 3.82
N LEU A 276 -5.71 -20.26 4.48
CA LEU A 276 -6.69 -20.67 5.48
C LEU A 276 -7.77 -21.58 4.87
N SER A 277 -8.20 -21.27 3.65
CA SER A 277 -9.16 -22.08 2.89
C SER A 277 -8.58 -23.45 2.48
N GLU A 278 -7.30 -23.51 2.13
CA GLU A 278 -6.58 -24.76 1.83
C GLU A 278 -6.44 -25.63 3.07
N ILE A 279 -6.14 -25.06 4.23
CA ILE A 279 -6.13 -25.78 5.51
C ILE A 279 -7.54 -26.31 5.82
N GLY A 280 -8.56 -25.49 5.73
CA GLY A 280 -9.98 -25.82 5.71
C GLY A 280 -10.57 -26.31 7.02
N SER A 281 -9.79 -26.91 7.94
CA SER A 281 -10.26 -27.34 9.28
C SER A 281 -9.15 -27.35 10.31
N VAL A 282 -9.52 -27.18 11.57
CA VAL A 282 -8.60 -27.16 12.72
C VAL A 282 -7.76 -28.45 12.82
N ASP A 283 -8.36 -29.59 12.51
CA ASP A 283 -7.71 -30.90 12.57
C ASP A 283 -6.51 -31.04 11.62
N ARG A 284 -6.48 -30.25 10.54
CA ARG A 284 -5.40 -30.27 9.55
C ARG A 284 -4.26 -29.31 9.88
N ILE A 285 -4.43 -28.39 10.83
CA ILE A 285 -3.41 -27.41 11.21
C ILE A 285 -2.07 -28.05 11.56
N PRO A 286 -2.01 -29.15 12.35
CA PRO A 286 -0.70 -29.77 12.68
C PRO A 286 0.10 -30.20 11.46
N GLU A 287 -0.55 -30.71 10.42
CA GLU A 287 0.09 -31.09 9.14
C GLU A 287 0.73 -29.87 8.49
N TYR A 288 -0.02 -28.76 8.32
CA TYR A 288 0.47 -27.56 7.67
C TYR A 288 1.53 -26.82 8.49
N VAL A 289 1.44 -26.84 9.81
CA VAL A 289 2.48 -26.33 10.71
C VAL A 289 3.78 -27.15 10.56
N ALA A 290 3.68 -28.49 10.43
CA ALA A 290 4.85 -29.32 10.17
C ALA A 290 5.50 -29.00 8.81
N ARG A 291 4.70 -28.83 7.77
CA ARG A 291 5.16 -28.39 6.44
C ARG A 291 5.85 -27.01 6.49
N ALA A 292 5.29 -26.06 7.22
CA ALA A 292 5.88 -24.73 7.38
C ALA A 292 7.22 -24.75 8.11
N LYS A 293 7.43 -25.73 9.00
CA LYS A 293 8.69 -25.96 9.72
C LYS A 293 9.75 -26.66 8.88
N ASP A 294 9.35 -27.40 7.84
CA ASP A 294 10.27 -28.08 6.92
C ASP A 294 10.85 -27.08 5.90
N LYS A 295 12.17 -26.94 5.90
CA LYS A 295 12.87 -26.04 4.97
C LYS A 295 12.78 -26.52 3.51
N ASN A 296 12.54 -27.80 3.27
CA ASN A 296 12.46 -28.40 1.94
C ASN A 296 11.02 -28.37 1.36
N ASP A 297 9.99 -28.15 2.20
CA ASP A 297 8.62 -27.95 1.73
C ASP A 297 8.46 -26.52 1.18
N PRO A 298 7.87 -26.34 -0.01
CA PRO A 298 7.61 -25.02 -0.56
C PRO A 298 6.51 -24.25 0.19
N PHE A 299 5.71 -24.92 1.01
CA PHE A 299 4.63 -24.28 1.77
C PHE A 299 5.16 -23.23 2.74
N ARG A 300 4.48 -22.11 2.82
CA ARG A 300 4.75 -21.03 3.77
C ARG A 300 3.44 -20.57 4.41
N LEU A 301 3.49 -20.25 5.69
CA LEU A 301 2.37 -19.60 6.37
C LEU A 301 2.29 -18.14 5.91
N MET A 302 1.26 -17.85 5.11
CA MET A 302 0.97 -16.50 4.64
C MET A 302 0.28 -15.69 5.73
N GLY A 303 0.60 -14.41 5.85
CA GLY A 303 0.10 -13.57 6.93
C GLY A 303 0.86 -13.71 8.26
N PHE A 304 2.01 -14.42 8.26
CA PHE A 304 2.88 -14.59 9.43
C PHE A 304 4.28 -14.06 9.16
N GLY A 305 4.84 -13.35 10.15
CA GLY A 305 6.09 -12.63 10.00
C GLY A 305 5.94 -11.40 9.09
N HIS A 306 7.00 -10.63 8.97
CA HIS A 306 7.02 -9.45 8.10
C HIS A 306 8.41 -9.23 7.54
N ARG A 307 8.52 -8.74 6.29
CA ARG A 307 9.83 -8.49 5.66
C ARG A 307 10.61 -7.37 6.36
N VAL A 308 9.91 -6.37 6.89
CA VAL A 308 10.49 -5.20 7.58
C VAL A 308 10.52 -5.42 9.09
N TYR A 309 9.38 -5.74 9.71
CA TYR A 309 9.29 -5.95 11.15
C TYR A 309 9.90 -7.28 11.55
N LYS A 310 11.02 -7.22 12.26
CA LYS A 310 11.64 -8.38 12.93
C LYS A 310 11.06 -8.63 14.32
N ASN A 311 10.18 -7.77 14.77
CA ASN A 311 9.37 -7.88 15.96
C ASN A 311 7.89 -7.91 15.57
N TYR A 312 7.00 -7.51 16.44
CA TYR A 312 5.56 -7.45 16.18
C TYR A 312 5.21 -6.26 15.26
N ASP A 313 4.37 -6.48 14.26
CA ASP A 313 3.84 -5.39 13.41
C ASP A 313 2.92 -4.49 14.26
N PRO A 314 3.22 -3.19 14.46
CA PRO A 314 2.45 -2.32 15.34
C PRO A 314 0.99 -2.16 14.90
N ARG A 315 0.69 -2.44 13.65
CA ARG A 315 -0.67 -2.39 13.08
C ARG A 315 -1.50 -3.62 13.44
N ALA A 316 -0.85 -4.77 13.63
CA ALA A 316 -1.53 -6.05 13.79
C ALA A 316 -2.38 -6.10 15.05
N LYS A 317 -1.96 -5.46 16.16
CA LYS A 317 -2.73 -5.43 17.41
C LYS A 317 -4.06 -4.68 17.26
N ILE A 318 -4.05 -3.55 16.58
CA ILE A 318 -5.28 -2.78 16.30
C ILE A 318 -6.18 -3.56 15.34
N MET A 319 -5.58 -4.18 14.32
CA MET A 319 -6.34 -4.97 13.36
C MET A 319 -6.96 -6.22 13.98
N GLN A 320 -6.26 -6.90 14.90
CA GLN A 320 -6.78 -8.01 15.69
C GLN A 320 -8.02 -7.59 16.48
N LYS A 321 -7.92 -6.50 17.27
CA LYS A 321 -9.06 -5.94 18.03
C LYS A 321 -10.24 -5.63 17.10
N THR A 322 -9.97 -4.97 15.98
CA THR A 322 -10.99 -4.60 14.98
C THR A 322 -11.64 -5.84 14.36
N CYS A 323 -10.87 -6.89 14.07
CA CYS A 323 -11.38 -8.16 13.59
C CYS A 323 -12.38 -8.78 14.57
N HIS A 324 -12.02 -8.86 15.86
CA HIS A 324 -12.91 -9.39 16.89
C HIS A 324 -14.18 -8.55 17.04
N GLU A 325 -14.07 -7.21 17.04
CA GLU A 325 -15.24 -6.30 17.10
C GLU A 325 -16.21 -6.57 15.94
N VAL A 326 -15.72 -6.78 14.72
CA VAL A 326 -16.54 -7.08 13.54
C VAL A 326 -17.22 -8.45 13.65
N LEU A 327 -16.47 -9.47 14.07
CA LEU A 327 -17.01 -10.82 14.21
C LEU A 327 -18.10 -10.91 15.29
N ASP A 328 -17.89 -10.23 16.41
CA ASP A 328 -18.87 -10.14 17.51
C ASP A 328 -20.14 -9.42 17.04
N GLU A 329 -19.99 -8.27 16.34
CA GLU A 329 -21.11 -7.50 15.80
C GLU A 329 -21.97 -8.31 14.80
N LEU A 330 -21.31 -9.07 13.94
CA LEU A 330 -21.98 -9.90 12.94
C LEU A 330 -22.48 -11.24 13.50
N GLY A 331 -22.17 -11.56 14.76
CA GLY A 331 -22.55 -12.83 15.40
C GLY A 331 -21.90 -14.05 14.75
N ILE A 332 -20.74 -13.87 14.08
CA ILE A 332 -20.01 -14.96 13.40
C ILE A 332 -19.23 -15.74 14.46
N LYS A 333 -19.75 -16.89 14.87
CA LYS A 333 -19.13 -17.76 15.89
C LYS A 333 -18.65 -19.09 15.36
N ASP A 334 -19.29 -19.57 14.30
CA ASP A 334 -19.13 -20.95 13.79
C ASP A 334 -18.64 -20.96 12.33
N ASP A 335 -17.81 -19.97 11.92
CA ASP A 335 -17.17 -19.99 10.59
C ASP A 335 -15.92 -20.86 10.65
N PRO A 336 -15.84 -21.97 9.87
CA PRO A 336 -14.68 -22.87 9.89
C PRO A 336 -13.35 -22.20 9.57
N LEU A 337 -13.36 -21.17 8.71
CA LEU A 337 -12.16 -20.42 8.35
C LEU A 337 -11.67 -19.58 9.52
N LEU A 338 -12.61 -19.02 10.28
CA LEU A 338 -12.29 -18.28 11.50
C LEU A 338 -11.71 -19.18 12.58
N GLU A 339 -12.30 -20.38 12.78
CA GLU A 339 -11.77 -21.35 13.74
C GLU A 339 -10.33 -21.74 13.41
N VAL A 340 -10.03 -22.00 12.14
CA VAL A 340 -8.66 -22.26 11.65
C VAL A 340 -7.76 -21.06 11.92
N ALA A 341 -8.22 -19.85 11.64
CA ALA A 341 -7.43 -18.65 11.84
C ALA A 341 -7.10 -18.41 13.32
N MET A 342 -8.07 -18.54 14.21
CA MET A 342 -7.89 -18.35 15.65
C MET A 342 -6.97 -19.41 16.26
N GLU A 343 -7.06 -20.68 15.81
CA GLU A 343 -6.16 -21.72 16.28
C GLU A 343 -4.73 -21.54 15.75
N LEU A 344 -4.55 -21.11 14.50
CA LEU A 344 -3.23 -20.74 13.97
C LEU A 344 -2.61 -19.55 14.70
N GLU A 345 -3.40 -18.54 15.04
CA GLU A 345 -2.96 -17.43 15.88
C GLU A 345 -2.46 -17.92 17.23
N ARG A 346 -3.27 -18.77 17.91
CA ARG A 346 -2.90 -19.33 19.21
C ARG A 346 -1.58 -20.12 19.13
N ILE A 347 -1.40 -20.92 18.09
CA ILE A 347 -0.18 -21.68 17.87
C ILE A 347 1.02 -20.72 17.63
N ALA A 348 0.87 -19.74 16.76
CA ALA A 348 1.95 -18.79 16.46
C ALA A 348 2.40 -17.98 17.68
N LEU A 349 1.48 -17.71 18.60
CA LEU A 349 1.77 -16.97 19.84
C LEU A 349 2.35 -17.85 20.96
N THR A 350 2.26 -19.18 20.85
CA THR A 350 2.64 -20.13 21.93
C THR A 350 3.72 -21.13 21.53
N ASP A 351 3.84 -21.49 20.26
CA ASP A 351 4.81 -22.49 19.78
C ASP A 351 6.23 -21.90 19.74
N PRO A 352 7.24 -22.55 20.36
CA PRO A 352 8.60 -22.04 20.44
C PRO A 352 9.25 -21.72 19.09
N TYR A 353 8.93 -22.48 18.02
CA TYR A 353 9.47 -22.26 16.69
C TYR A 353 9.03 -20.89 16.11
N PHE A 354 7.75 -20.55 16.27
CA PHE A 354 7.23 -19.29 15.77
C PHE A 354 7.74 -18.11 16.59
N ILE A 355 7.81 -18.27 17.91
CA ILE A 355 8.34 -17.25 18.84
C ILE A 355 9.82 -16.99 18.54
N GLU A 356 10.65 -18.04 18.44
CA GLU A 356 12.09 -17.92 18.16
C GLU A 356 12.34 -17.23 16.81
N LYS A 357 11.53 -17.56 15.79
CA LYS A 357 11.65 -16.98 14.45
C LYS A 357 10.83 -15.69 14.28
N LYS A 358 10.12 -15.23 15.32
CA LYS A 358 9.28 -14.05 15.30
C LYS A 358 8.23 -14.06 14.16
N LEU A 359 7.65 -15.22 13.91
CA LEU A 359 6.60 -15.43 12.90
C LEU A 359 5.23 -15.17 13.50
N TYR A 360 5.00 -13.96 13.97
CA TYR A 360 3.71 -13.53 14.50
C TYR A 360 2.71 -13.23 13.39
N PRO A 361 1.38 -13.36 13.64
CA PRO A 361 0.38 -12.89 12.71
C PRO A 361 0.58 -11.39 12.43
N ASN A 362 0.54 -11.01 11.17
CA ASN A 362 0.72 -9.63 10.74
C ASN A 362 -0.63 -8.98 10.36
N ILE A 363 -0.59 -7.75 9.85
CA ILE A 363 -1.79 -7.02 9.45
C ILE A 363 -2.59 -7.74 8.36
N ASP A 364 -1.93 -8.41 7.41
CA ASP A 364 -2.59 -9.08 6.28
C ASP A 364 -3.47 -10.25 6.74
N PHE A 365 -3.04 -10.96 7.80
CA PHE A 365 -3.81 -12.04 8.41
C PHE A 365 -5.16 -11.54 8.94
N TYR A 366 -5.15 -10.52 9.79
CA TYR A 366 -6.37 -10.02 10.40
C TYR A 366 -7.25 -9.21 9.45
N SER A 367 -6.65 -8.41 8.57
CA SER A 367 -7.41 -7.63 7.58
C SER A 367 -8.13 -8.54 6.59
N GLY A 368 -7.51 -9.65 6.17
CA GLY A 368 -8.14 -10.64 5.32
C GLY A 368 -9.42 -11.23 5.94
N ILE A 369 -9.35 -11.66 7.19
CA ILE A 369 -10.50 -12.21 7.93
C ILE A 369 -11.59 -11.14 8.06
N THR A 370 -11.22 -9.93 8.45
CA THR A 370 -12.15 -8.81 8.62
C THR A 370 -12.88 -8.48 7.33
N LEU A 371 -12.15 -8.35 6.22
CA LEU A 371 -12.73 -8.01 4.91
C LEU A 371 -13.66 -9.11 4.40
N LYS A 372 -13.33 -10.38 4.65
CA LYS A 372 -14.21 -11.48 4.33
C LYS A 372 -15.49 -11.44 5.16
N ALA A 373 -15.38 -11.20 6.47
CA ALA A 373 -16.53 -11.05 7.36
C ALA A 373 -17.46 -9.89 6.94
N LEU A 374 -16.87 -8.79 6.46
CA LEU A 374 -17.61 -7.65 5.88
C LEU A 374 -18.33 -7.99 4.57
N GLY A 375 -18.08 -9.14 3.95
CA GLY A 375 -18.72 -9.59 2.71
C GLY A 375 -17.96 -9.27 1.42
N PHE A 376 -16.71 -8.81 1.49
CA PHE A 376 -15.89 -8.61 0.30
C PHE A 376 -15.34 -9.95 -0.22
N PRO A 377 -15.36 -10.18 -1.55
CA PRO A 377 -14.61 -11.29 -2.14
C PRO A 377 -13.10 -11.03 -2.04
N THR A 378 -12.31 -12.09 -1.98
CA THR A 378 -10.83 -12.01 -1.86
C THR A 378 -10.20 -11.16 -2.96
N THR A 379 -10.72 -11.21 -4.18
CA THR A 379 -10.26 -10.39 -5.31
C THR A 379 -10.35 -8.89 -5.11
N MET A 380 -11.14 -8.43 -4.11
CA MET A 380 -11.24 -7.01 -3.74
C MET A 380 -10.22 -6.55 -2.71
N PHE A 381 -9.52 -7.44 -2.04
CA PHE A 381 -8.67 -7.06 -0.89
C PHE A 381 -7.52 -6.15 -1.30
N THR A 382 -6.80 -6.49 -2.36
CA THR A 382 -5.73 -5.64 -2.89
C THR A 382 -6.27 -4.31 -3.44
N VAL A 383 -7.52 -4.26 -3.92
CA VAL A 383 -8.19 -3.01 -4.31
C VAL A 383 -8.42 -2.10 -3.11
N LEU A 384 -8.86 -2.66 -1.99
CA LEU A 384 -9.08 -1.91 -0.74
C LEU A 384 -7.75 -1.39 -0.18
N PHE A 385 -6.70 -2.20 -0.29
CA PHE A 385 -5.35 -1.77 0.01
C PHE A 385 -4.91 -0.60 -0.88
N ALA A 386 -5.11 -0.68 -2.20
CA ALA A 386 -4.78 0.39 -3.14
C ALA A 386 -5.55 1.68 -2.83
N LEU A 387 -6.85 1.57 -2.48
CA LEU A 387 -7.68 2.69 -2.05
C LEU A 387 -7.03 3.41 -0.86
N ALA A 388 -6.74 2.68 0.19
CA ALA A 388 -6.14 3.24 1.41
C ALA A 388 -4.76 3.85 1.15
N ARG A 389 -3.90 3.15 0.39
CA ARG A 389 -2.52 3.54 0.08
C ARG A 389 -2.41 4.74 -0.86
N THR A 390 -3.48 5.09 -1.55
CA THR A 390 -3.49 6.20 -2.52
C THR A 390 -3.02 7.51 -1.90
N VAL A 391 -3.41 7.82 -0.67
CA VAL A 391 -2.96 9.05 0.00
C VAL A 391 -1.46 9.04 0.26
N GLY A 392 -0.90 7.91 0.70
CA GLY A 392 0.54 7.76 0.90
C GLY A 392 1.31 7.94 -0.41
N TRP A 393 0.86 7.32 -1.49
CA TRP A 393 1.46 7.50 -2.82
C TRP A 393 1.43 8.96 -3.27
N ILE A 394 0.31 9.66 -3.06
CA ILE A 394 0.17 11.07 -3.44
C ILE A 394 1.09 11.94 -2.59
N ALA A 395 1.16 11.72 -1.28
CA ALA A 395 2.03 12.47 -0.39
C ALA A 395 3.50 12.27 -0.78
N GLN A 396 3.93 11.04 -1.05
CA GLN A 396 5.26 10.68 -1.50
C GLN A 396 5.59 11.29 -2.88
N TRP A 397 4.63 11.28 -3.80
CA TRP A 397 4.76 11.91 -5.10
C TRP A 397 4.90 13.44 -4.98
N SER A 398 4.05 14.09 -4.18
CA SER A 398 4.08 15.53 -3.97
C SER A 398 5.40 15.99 -3.34
N GLU A 399 5.87 15.28 -2.31
CA GLU A 399 7.17 15.56 -1.68
C GLU A 399 8.32 15.45 -2.68
N MET A 400 8.31 14.43 -3.55
CA MET A 400 9.31 14.27 -4.59
C MET A 400 9.29 15.41 -5.62
N ILE A 401 8.10 15.84 -6.08
CA ILE A 401 7.98 16.94 -7.06
C ILE A 401 8.46 18.27 -6.48
N GLU A 402 8.31 18.47 -5.18
CA GLU A 402 8.75 19.68 -4.47
C GLU A 402 10.23 19.66 -4.08
N ASP A 403 10.90 18.51 -4.16
CA ASP A 403 12.33 18.39 -3.85
C ASP A 403 13.20 19.00 -4.96
N PRO A 404 13.95 20.09 -4.69
CA PRO A 404 14.87 20.68 -5.67
C PRO A 404 16.03 19.74 -6.06
N GLY A 405 16.32 18.74 -5.24
CA GLY A 405 17.31 17.69 -5.48
C GLY A 405 16.82 16.59 -6.43
N GLN A 406 15.54 16.59 -6.77
CA GLN A 406 14.92 15.57 -7.61
C GLN A 406 15.64 15.40 -8.96
N ARG A 407 15.83 14.14 -9.36
CA ARG A 407 16.37 13.75 -10.66
C ARG A 407 15.55 12.60 -11.22
N ILE A 408 15.51 12.48 -12.54
CA ILE A 408 14.90 11.31 -13.20
C ILE A 408 15.60 10.04 -12.74
N GLY A 409 14.82 9.08 -12.27
CA GLY A 409 15.29 7.77 -11.83
C GLY A 409 15.80 6.95 -13.00
N ARG A 410 17.10 6.69 -13.04
CA ARG A 410 17.76 5.85 -14.06
C ARG A 410 18.83 4.99 -13.39
N PRO A 411 18.47 3.84 -12.82
CA PRO A 411 19.46 2.95 -12.23
C PRO A 411 20.48 2.45 -13.26
N ARG A 412 21.67 2.08 -12.80
CA ARG A 412 22.70 1.45 -13.61
C ARG A 412 22.51 -0.07 -13.61
N GLN A 413 23.17 -0.72 -14.56
CA GLN A 413 23.21 -2.18 -14.64
C GLN A 413 24.66 -2.69 -14.79
N LEU A 414 24.94 -3.84 -14.22
CA LEU A 414 26.11 -4.63 -14.56
C LEU A 414 25.79 -5.43 -15.82
N TYR A 415 26.43 -5.06 -16.94
CA TYR A 415 26.23 -5.80 -18.19
C TYR A 415 27.05 -7.09 -18.18
N ILE A 416 26.38 -8.21 -18.37
CA ILE A 416 26.96 -9.56 -18.41
C ILE A 416 26.68 -10.29 -19.73
N GLY A 417 26.19 -9.53 -20.76
CA GLY A 417 25.93 -10.08 -22.08
C GLY A 417 27.20 -10.15 -22.94
N GLU A 418 26.98 -10.46 -24.19
CA GLU A 418 28.07 -10.54 -25.19
C GLU A 418 28.72 -9.20 -25.47
N ALA A 419 30.00 -9.22 -25.75
CA ALA A 419 30.72 -8.05 -26.24
C ALA A 419 30.21 -7.62 -27.65
N SER A 420 30.72 -6.54 -28.19
CA SER A 420 30.33 -6.07 -29.51
C SER A 420 30.52 -7.17 -30.56
N ARG A 421 29.48 -7.41 -31.35
CA ARG A 421 29.46 -8.34 -32.47
C ARG A 421 28.94 -7.63 -33.74
N ASP A 422 29.54 -7.98 -34.89
CA ASP A 422 29.09 -7.45 -36.16
C ASP A 422 27.73 -8.04 -36.54
N TYR A 423 26.91 -7.21 -37.16
CA TYR A 423 25.65 -7.67 -37.69
C TYR A 423 25.90 -8.56 -38.92
N VAL A 424 25.37 -9.76 -38.87
CA VAL A 424 25.37 -10.70 -40.01
C VAL A 424 23.96 -10.71 -40.62
N PRO A 425 23.82 -10.43 -41.98
CA PRO A 425 22.52 -10.50 -42.65
C PRO A 425 21.90 -11.88 -42.54
N VAL A 426 20.56 -11.97 -42.47
CA VAL A 426 19.83 -13.24 -42.34
C VAL A 426 20.26 -14.27 -43.40
N SER A 427 20.53 -13.83 -44.63
CA SER A 427 21.00 -14.69 -45.74
C SER A 427 22.41 -15.27 -45.52
N LYS A 428 23.14 -14.85 -44.48
CA LYS A 428 24.52 -15.31 -44.20
C LYS A 428 24.68 -15.89 -42.79
N ARG A 429 23.56 -16.10 -42.07
CA ARG A 429 23.56 -16.72 -40.72
C ARG A 429 23.54 -18.22 -40.81
#